data_d49e7bec559d3938571b1f0c4d813865
#
_entry.id   d49e7bec559d3938571b1f0c4d813865
#
_cell.length_a   1.000
_cell.length_b   1.000
_cell.length_c   1.000
_cell.angle_alpha   90.00
_cell.angle_beta   90.00
_cell.angle_gamma   90.00
#
_symmetry.space_group_name_H-M   'P 1'
#
loop_
_entity.id
_entity.type
_entity.pdbx_description
1 polymer ?
#
loop_
_entity_poly.entity_id
_entity_poly.type
_entity_poly.pdbx_seq_one_letter_code
_entity_poly.pdbx_strand_id
1 'polypeptide(L)'
;MTLLRHKHLPVRVLDIAAGHGRYVIEALDGVPIKPDTILLRDYSDINVAAGGELIAERGLSDLARFVKGDAFDRDDLASIEPKPTLGIVSGLYELFPDNAMVRRSLAGLAAAIPQDGYLLYTGQPWHPQLEFIGRVLTSHRQGQAWVMRRRTQNEMDQLIEAAGFRKLEQRIDDWGIFTVSLAVRVAA
;
A
#
# COMPACT_ATOMS: atom_id res chain seq x y z
N MET A 1 -2.05 10.36 10.07
CA MET A 1 -3.32 11.12 10.22
C MET A 1 -3.08 12.48 10.86
N THR A 2 -2.36 12.60 11.97
CA THR A 2 -2.05 13.89 12.62
C THR A 2 -1.41 14.90 11.66
N LEU A 3 -0.44 14.50 10.85
CA LEU A 3 0.21 15.35 9.86
C LEU A 3 -0.79 15.93 8.82
N LEU A 4 -1.74 15.12 8.36
CA LEU A 4 -2.77 15.58 7.43
C LEU A 4 -3.69 16.61 8.09
N ARG A 5 -4.12 16.37 9.32
CA ARG A 5 -4.96 17.33 10.07
C ARG A 5 -4.24 18.65 10.34
N HIS A 6 -2.94 18.64 10.65
CA HIS A 6 -2.14 19.85 10.77
C HIS A 6 -2.05 20.66 9.47
N LYS A 7 -2.14 20.00 8.33
CA LYS A 7 -2.21 20.65 7.01
C LYS A 7 -3.64 21.01 6.57
N HIS A 8 -4.62 20.81 7.43
CA HIS A 8 -6.05 21.00 7.12
C HIS A 8 -6.54 20.13 5.95
N LEU A 9 -5.88 19.02 5.70
CA LEU A 9 -6.29 18.05 4.69
C LEU A 9 -7.24 17.01 5.31
N PRO A 10 -8.26 16.54 4.56
CA PRO A 10 -9.05 15.40 4.99
C PRO A 10 -8.16 14.17 5.11
N VAL A 11 -8.55 13.21 5.96
CA VAL A 11 -7.84 11.94 6.11
C VAL A 11 -8.57 10.87 5.30
N ARG A 12 -8.21 10.72 4.04
CA ARG A 12 -8.77 9.72 3.12
C ARG A 12 -7.72 8.66 2.83
N VAL A 13 -7.96 7.46 3.31
CA VAL A 13 -7.04 6.34 3.19
C VAL A 13 -7.38 5.53 1.94
N LEU A 14 -6.36 5.20 1.16
CA LEU A 14 -6.39 4.26 0.04
C LEU A 14 -5.35 3.18 0.27
N ASP A 15 -5.75 1.93 0.27
CA ASP A 15 -4.83 0.79 0.20
C ASP A 15 -5.07 0.05 -1.12
N ILE A 16 -4.00 -0.13 -1.92
CA ILE A 16 -4.12 -0.64 -3.30
C ILE A 16 -3.94 -2.15 -3.44
N ALA A 17 -3.49 -2.83 -2.39
CA ALA A 17 -3.33 -4.29 -2.35
C ALA A 17 -3.52 -4.76 -0.91
N ALA A 18 -4.71 -4.54 -0.40
CA ALA A 18 -5.01 -4.65 1.03
C ALA A 18 -5.07 -6.07 1.57
N GLY A 19 -5.05 -7.11 0.70
CA GLY A 19 -5.34 -8.47 1.13
C GLY A 19 -6.75 -8.52 1.71
N HIS A 20 -6.92 -8.90 2.98
CA HIS A 20 -8.20 -8.79 3.69
C HIS A 20 -8.40 -7.42 4.36
N GLY A 21 -7.46 -6.50 4.28
CA GLY A 21 -7.54 -5.17 4.89
C GLY A 21 -7.44 -5.14 6.41
N ARG A 22 -7.19 -6.27 7.07
CA ARG A 22 -7.21 -6.43 8.53
C ARG A 22 -6.33 -5.41 9.22
N TYR A 23 -5.08 -5.24 8.79
CA TYR A 23 -4.13 -4.35 9.45
C TYR A 23 -4.54 -2.87 9.40
N VAL A 24 -5.24 -2.45 8.35
CA VAL A 24 -5.80 -1.08 8.27
C VAL A 24 -6.95 -0.92 9.24
N ILE A 25 -7.85 -1.91 9.29
CA ILE A 25 -9.03 -1.89 10.17
C ILE A 25 -8.61 -1.96 11.65
N GLU A 26 -7.69 -2.86 12.02
CA GLU A 26 -7.17 -2.99 13.39
C GLU A 26 -6.40 -1.74 13.84
N ALA A 27 -5.69 -1.07 12.92
CA ALA A 27 -5.00 0.18 13.23
C ALA A 27 -5.96 1.29 13.70
N LEU A 28 -7.24 1.22 13.38
CA LEU A 28 -8.24 2.20 13.83
C LEU A 28 -8.43 2.18 15.35
N ASP A 29 -8.21 1.06 16.01
CA ASP A 29 -8.36 0.92 17.46
C ASP A 29 -7.30 1.72 18.22
N GLY A 30 -6.09 1.86 17.62
CA GLY A 30 -4.94 2.55 18.22
C GLY A 30 -4.76 4.01 17.82
N VAL A 31 -5.61 4.59 16.96
CA VAL A 31 -5.40 5.96 16.48
C VAL A 31 -6.39 6.96 17.11
N PRO A 32 -5.89 8.12 17.59
CA PRO A 32 -6.74 9.14 18.20
C PRO A 32 -7.60 9.88 17.18
N ILE A 33 -7.19 9.91 15.92
CA ILE A 33 -7.89 10.60 14.82
C ILE A 33 -8.38 9.55 13.84
N LYS A 34 -9.68 9.43 13.70
CA LYS A 34 -10.29 8.54 12.70
C LYS A 34 -10.17 9.16 11.30
N PRO A 35 -10.01 8.34 10.25
CA PRO A 35 -10.09 8.82 8.87
C PRO A 35 -11.50 9.29 8.52
N ASP A 36 -11.60 10.11 7.48
CA ASP A 36 -12.89 10.54 6.94
C ASP A 36 -13.45 9.46 5.99
N THR A 37 -12.59 8.75 5.26
CA THR A 37 -12.94 7.58 4.43
C THR A 37 -11.78 6.60 4.32
N ILE A 38 -12.12 5.33 4.09
CA ILE A 38 -11.16 4.26 3.79
C ILE A 38 -11.61 3.53 2.53
N LEU A 39 -10.75 3.48 1.52
CA LEU A 39 -10.91 2.65 0.35
C LEU A 39 -9.85 1.55 0.36
N LEU A 40 -10.29 0.32 0.53
CA LEU A 40 -9.44 -0.86 0.40
C LEU A 40 -9.64 -1.46 -0.99
N ARG A 41 -8.55 -1.90 -1.61
CA ARG A 41 -8.59 -2.51 -2.94
C ARG A 41 -7.74 -3.78 -2.95
N ASP A 42 -8.19 -4.75 -3.73
CA ASP A 42 -7.41 -5.95 -4.04
C ASP A 42 -7.81 -6.51 -5.40
N TYR A 43 -6.91 -7.24 -6.04
CA TYR A 43 -7.17 -7.90 -7.31
C TYR A 43 -8.03 -9.17 -7.14
N SER A 44 -7.93 -9.83 -5.99
CA SER A 44 -8.60 -11.09 -5.66
C SER A 44 -10.05 -10.86 -5.22
N ASP A 45 -11.01 -11.47 -5.91
CA ASP A 45 -12.42 -11.45 -5.49
C ASP A 45 -12.60 -12.07 -4.09
N ILE A 46 -11.79 -13.06 -3.71
CA ILE A 46 -11.82 -13.68 -2.39
C ILE A 46 -11.42 -12.66 -1.31
N ASN A 47 -10.36 -11.90 -1.56
CA ASN A 47 -9.91 -10.86 -0.63
C ASN A 47 -10.94 -9.72 -0.51
N VAL A 48 -11.53 -9.32 -1.63
CA VAL A 48 -12.57 -8.29 -1.65
C VAL A 48 -13.78 -8.72 -0.83
N ALA A 49 -14.25 -9.96 -1.01
CA ALA A 49 -15.38 -10.50 -0.24
C ALA A 49 -15.07 -10.56 1.25
N ALA A 50 -13.94 -11.19 1.62
CA ALA A 50 -13.54 -11.34 3.02
C ALA A 50 -13.29 -9.98 3.71
N GLY A 51 -12.70 -9.02 3.00
CA GLY A 51 -12.51 -7.67 3.54
C GLY A 51 -13.81 -6.89 3.67
N GLY A 52 -14.76 -7.09 2.76
CA GLY A 52 -16.11 -6.54 2.87
C GLY A 52 -16.87 -7.09 4.09
N GLU A 53 -16.79 -8.39 4.33
CA GLU A 53 -17.35 -9.02 5.54
C GLU A 53 -16.72 -8.46 6.82
N LEU A 54 -15.40 -8.32 6.87
CA LEU A 54 -14.68 -7.74 8.01
C LEU A 54 -15.14 -6.30 8.30
N ILE A 55 -15.31 -5.47 7.26
CA ILE A 55 -15.82 -4.10 7.40
C ILE A 55 -17.23 -4.10 8.02
N ALA A 56 -18.11 -4.98 7.55
CA ALA A 56 -19.47 -5.11 8.07
C ALA A 56 -19.50 -5.62 9.52
N GLU A 57 -18.73 -6.65 9.85
CA GLU A 57 -18.60 -7.20 11.21
C GLU A 57 -18.10 -6.17 12.22
N ARG A 58 -17.23 -5.26 11.78
CA ARG A 58 -16.70 -4.16 12.62
C ARG A 58 -17.60 -2.93 12.65
N GLY A 59 -18.75 -2.95 11.97
CA GLY A 59 -19.68 -1.80 11.91
C GLY A 59 -19.08 -0.58 11.23
N LEU A 60 -18.20 -0.76 10.24
CA LEU A 60 -17.44 0.30 9.59
C LEU A 60 -17.94 0.63 8.17
N SER A 61 -19.11 0.14 7.78
CA SER A 61 -19.64 0.28 6.41
C SER A 61 -19.86 1.73 5.96
N ASP A 62 -20.08 2.65 6.89
CA ASP A 62 -20.20 4.09 6.60
C ASP A 62 -18.83 4.77 6.42
N LEU A 63 -17.76 4.15 6.90
CA LEU A 63 -16.40 4.69 6.88
C LEU A 63 -15.52 4.05 5.81
N ALA A 64 -15.67 2.74 5.61
CA ALA A 64 -14.79 1.93 4.79
C ALA A 64 -15.55 1.16 3.73
N ARG A 65 -14.94 1.02 2.55
CA ARG A 65 -15.41 0.14 1.49
C ARG A 65 -14.27 -0.66 0.90
N PHE A 66 -14.58 -1.87 0.43
CA PHE A 66 -13.64 -2.71 -0.28
C PHE A 66 -14.09 -2.87 -1.73
N VAL A 67 -13.20 -2.67 -2.70
CA VAL A 67 -13.50 -2.83 -4.11
C VAL A 67 -12.40 -3.60 -4.84
N LYS A 68 -12.78 -4.29 -5.91
CA LYS A 68 -11.83 -4.93 -6.80
C LYS A 68 -11.03 -3.86 -7.56
N GLY A 69 -9.72 -4.06 -7.71
CA GLY A 69 -8.88 -3.17 -8.49
C GLY A 69 -7.48 -3.73 -8.71
N ASP A 70 -6.87 -3.37 -9.83
CA ASP A 70 -5.49 -3.72 -10.14
C ASP A 70 -4.55 -2.61 -9.60
N ALA A 71 -3.65 -2.98 -8.70
CA ALA A 71 -2.66 -2.06 -8.14
C ALA A 71 -1.64 -1.54 -9.17
N PHE A 72 -1.61 -2.11 -10.36
CA PHE A 72 -0.72 -1.73 -11.46
C PHE A 72 -1.44 -1.04 -12.62
N ASP A 73 -2.75 -0.86 -12.53
CA ASP A 73 -3.50 -0.05 -13.47
C ASP A 73 -3.38 1.44 -13.09
N ARG A 74 -2.51 2.14 -13.83
CA ARG A 74 -2.21 3.55 -13.60
C ARG A 74 -3.44 4.44 -13.71
N ASP A 75 -4.24 4.23 -14.74
CA ASP A 75 -5.33 5.14 -15.08
C ASP A 75 -6.54 4.92 -14.15
N ASP A 76 -6.77 3.68 -13.76
CA ASP A 76 -7.76 3.34 -12.75
C ASP A 76 -7.39 3.93 -11.38
N LEU A 77 -6.12 3.79 -10.96
CA LEU A 77 -5.63 4.44 -9.73
C LEU A 77 -5.77 5.97 -9.80
N ALA A 78 -5.42 6.58 -10.93
CA ALA A 78 -5.49 8.03 -11.12
C ALA A 78 -6.93 8.56 -11.09
N SER A 79 -7.92 7.73 -11.42
CA SER A 79 -9.33 8.09 -11.46
C SER A 79 -10.06 8.03 -10.12
N ILE A 80 -9.41 7.53 -9.07
CA ILE A 80 -10.03 7.36 -7.75
C ILE A 80 -10.56 8.67 -7.18
N GLU A 81 -11.85 8.66 -6.83
CA GLU A 81 -12.55 9.76 -6.17
C GLU A 81 -13.33 9.27 -4.92
N PRO A 82 -13.38 10.07 -3.87
CA PRO A 82 -12.66 11.32 -3.67
C PRO A 82 -11.15 11.08 -3.55
N LYS A 83 -10.32 12.04 -3.98
CA LYS A 83 -8.85 11.91 -3.98
C LYS A 83 -8.32 11.47 -2.62
N PRO A 84 -7.55 10.37 -2.54
CA PRO A 84 -6.94 9.93 -1.29
C PRO A 84 -5.82 10.88 -0.87
N THR A 85 -5.67 11.08 0.44
CA THR A 85 -4.58 11.88 1.01
C THR A 85 -3.52 11.04 1.71
N LEU A 86 -3.82 9.76 1.93
CA LEU A 86 -2.88 8.74 2.40
C LEU A 86 -3.04 7.49 1.55
N GLY A 87 -2.04 7.22 0.72
CA GLY A 87 -1.90 5.95 0.02
C GLY A 87 -1.14 4.94 0.88
N ILE A 88 -1.48 3.67 0.78
CA ILE A 88 -0.79 2.56 1.42
C ILE A 88 -0.47 1.51 0.36
N VAL A 89 0.76 1.00 0.40
CA VAL A 89 1.22 -0.15 -0.38
C VAL A 89 2.00 -1.06 0.56
N SER A 90 1.40 -2.15 0.96
CA SER A 90 2.01 -3.08 1.91
C SER A 90 2.11 -4.48 1.32
N GLY A 91 3.31 -5.08 1.36
CA GLY A 91 3.52 -6.47 0.96
C GLY A 91 3.30 -6.76 -0.53
N LEU A 92 3.38 -5.75 -1.41
CA LEU A 92 3.05 -5.90 -2.82
C LEU A 92 4.28 -5.95 -3.74
N TYR A 93 5.13 -4.93 -3.67
CA TYR A 93 6.13 -4.72 -4.72
C TYR A 93 7.23 -5.77 -4.74
N GLU A 94 7.52 -6.41 -3.62
CA GLU A 94 8.45 -7.54 -3.53
C GLU A 94 7.97 -8.79 -4.28
N LEU A 95 6.67 -8.93 -4.50
CA LEU A 95 6.08 -10.05 -5.23
C LEU A 95 6.23 -9.92 -6.76
N PHE A 96 6.62 -8.74 -7.24
CA PHE A 96 6.73 -8.44 -8.67
C PHE A 96 8.13 -7.99 -9.04
N PRO A 97 8.85 -8.76 -9.88
CA PRO A 97 10.25 -8.47 -10.21
C PRO A 97 10.43 -7.28 -11.13
N ASP A 98 9.42 -6.91 -11.93
CA ASP A 98 9.52 -5.85 -12.93
C ASP A 98 9.31 -4.45 -12.32
N ASN A 99 10.33 -3.60 -12.43
CA ASN A 99 10.26 -2.21 -12.00
C ASN A 99 9.31 -1.36 -12.88
N ALA A 100 9.01 -1.78 -14.11
CA ALA A 100 8.05 -1.05 -14.95
C ALA A 100 6.64 -1.15 -14.34
N MET A 101 6.28 -2.30 -13.76
CA MET A 101 5.01 -2.44 -13.01
C MET A 101 4.97 -1.50 -11.80
N VAL A 102 6.05 -1.48 -11.00
CA VAL A 102 6.14 -0.62 -9.82
C VAL A 102 6.03 0.87 -10.22
N ARG A 103 6.71 1.29 -11.29
CA ARG A 103 6.60 2.67 -11.80
C ARG A 103 5.19 3.03 -12.24
N ARG A 104 4.46 2.12 -12.90
CA ARG A 104 3.06 2.36 -13.30
C ARG A 104 2.16 2.54 -12.08
N SER A 105 2.29 1.67 -11.08
CA SER A 105 1.57 1.77 -9.82
C SER A 105 1.84 3.10 -9.11
N LEU A 106 3.11 3.45 -8.95
CA LEU A 106 3.52 4.70 -8.31
C LEU A 106 3.06 5.94 -9.09
N ALA A 107 3.08 5.89 -10.43
CA ALA A 107 2.56 6.98 -11.27
C ALA A 107 1.05 7.18 -11.10
N GLY A 108 0.28 6.09 -10.96
CA GLY A 108 -1.14 6.15 -10.65
C GLY A 108 -1.41 6.75 -9.27
N LEU A 109 -0.68 6.31 -8.25
CA LEU A 109 -0.75 6.88 -6.90
C LEU A 109 -0.35 8.35 -6.88
N ALA A 110 0.69 8.75 -7.62
CA ALA A 110 1.12 10.14 -7.71
C ALA A 110 0.08 11.05 -8.38
N ALA A 111 -0.73 10.51 -9.30
CA ALA A 111 -1.84 11.22 -9.92
C ALA A 111 -3.09 11.27 -9.01
N ALA A 112 -3.29 10.25 -8.19
CA ALA A 112 -4.41 10.18 -7.24
C ALA A 112 -4.18 11.04 -5.99
N ILE A 113 -2.97 10.99 -5.42
CA ILE A 113 -2.62 11.65 -4.16
C ILE A 113 -2.24 13.12 -4.44
N PRO A 114 -2.95 14.10 -3.88
CA PRO A 114 -2.63 15.51 -4.09
C PRO A 114 -1.29 15.88 -3.44
N GLN A 115 -0.77 17.04 -3.83
CA GLN A 115 0.38 17.63 -3.14
C GLN A 115 0.13 17.69 -1.64
N ASP A 116 1.19 17.46 -0.86
CA ASP A 116 1.15 17.36 0.60
C ASP A 116 0.41 16.13 1.17
N GLY A 117 -0.17 15.30 0.34
CA GLY A 117 -0.63 13.98 0.74
C GLY A 117 0.55 13.01 0.97
N TYR A 118 0.28 11.85 1.50
CA TYR A 118 1.31 10.91 1.95
C TYR A 118 1.18 9.55 1.27
N LEU A 119 2.31 8.87 1.15
CA LEU A 119 2.40 7.46 0.77
C LEU A 119 3.14 6.70 1.87
N LEU A 120 2.51 5.65 2.39
CA LEU A 120 3.12 4.67 3.27
C LEU A 120 3.38 3.42 2.44
N TYR A 121 4.63 2.93 2.45
CA TYR A 121 5.00 1.75 1.69
C TYR A 121 5.94 0.85 2.48
N THR A 122 5.82 -0.46 2.26
CA THR A 122 6.74 -1.43 2.81
C THR A 122 7.82 -1.80 1.80
N GLY A 123 8.93 -2.28 2.31
CA GLY A 123 10.00 -2.89 1.56
C GLY A 123 10.52 -4.12 2.28
N GLN A 124 11.12 -5.04 1.52
CA GLN A 124 11.75 -6.23 2.05
C GLN A 124 13.14 -6.38 1.42
N PRO A 125 14.13 -5.58 1.88
CA PRO A 125 15.46 -5.58 1.27
C PRO A 125 16.24 -6.88 1.50
N TRP A 126 15.87 -7.62 2.52
CA TRP A 126 16.47 -8.90 2.86
C TRP A 126 15.43 -9.87 3.45
N HIS A 127 15.65 -11.19 3.25
CA HIS A 127 14.85 -12.23 3.88
C HIS A 127 15.70 -13.49 4.10
N PRO A 128 15.78 -14.04 5.33
CA PRO A 128 16.67 -15.15 5.66
C PRO A 128 16.29 -16.45 4.97
N GLN A 129 15.02 -16.64 4.64
CA GLN A 129 14.49 -17.88 4.06
C GLN A 129 14.11 -17.74 2.58
N LEU A 130 14.64 -16.75 1.86
CA LEU A 130 14.24 -16.47 0.49
C LEU A 130 14.40 -17.68 -0.44
N GLU A 131 15.50 -18.40 -0.29
CA GLU A 131 15.78 -19.60 -1.09
C GLU A 131 14.78 -20.72 -0.77
N PHE A 132 14.49 -20.94 0.51
CA PHE A 132 13.49 -21.92 0.93
C PHE A 132 12.10 -21.56 0.37
N ILE A 133 11.68 -20.31 0.50
CA ILE A 133 10.40 -19.81 -0.04
C ILE A 133 10.34 -20.07 -1.55
N GLY A 134 11.36 -19.66 -2.30
CA GLY A 134 11.38 -19.82 -3.76
C GLY A 134 11.41 -21.26 -4.26
N ARG A 135 11.95 -22.20 -3.46
CA ARG A 135 12.06 -23.61 -3.84
C ARG A 135 10.89 -24.48 -3.37
N VAL A 136 10.25 -24.12 -2.25
CA VAL A 136 9.33 -25.02 -1.54
C VAL A 136 7.90 -24.49 -1.57
N LEU A 137 7.73 -23.18 -1.51
CA LEU A 137 6.39 -22.59 -1.46
C LEU A 137 5.87 -22.26 -2.85
N THR A 138 4.57 -22.40 -3.01
CA THR A 138 3.85 -21.96 -4.20
C THR A 138 3.17 -20.62 -3.93
N SER A 139 3.22 -19.73 -4.91
CA SER A 139 2.54 -18.46 -4.82
C SER A 139 1.03 -18.63 -5.06
N HIS A 140 0.24 -17.67 -4.59
CA HIS A 140 -1.18 -17.54 -4.92
C HIS A 140 -1.45 -17.34 -6.43
N ARG A 141 -0.40 -17.14 -7.24
CA ARG A 141 -0.45 -16.97 -8.69
C ARG A 141 -0.43 -18.35 -9.37
N GLN A 142 -1.58 -19.04 -9.36
CA GLN A 142 -1.79 -20.34 -10.02
C GLN A 142 -0.78 -21.45 -9.59
N GLY A 143 -0.32 -21.40 -8.35
CA GLY A 143 0.60 -22.41 -7.82
C GLY A 143 2.03 -22.36 -8.39
N GLN A 144 2.41 -21.28 -9.06
CA GLN A 144 3.79 -21.08 -9.50
C GLN A 144 4.75 -20.93 -8.32
N ALA A 145 6.03 -21.18 -8.53
CA ALA A 145 7.05 -20.95 -7.51
C ALA A 145 6.98 -19.52 -6.97
N TRP A 146 7.10 -19.37 -5.65
CA TRP A 146 7.02 -18.07 -5.01
C TRP A 146 8.36 -17.33 -5.13
N VAL A 147 8.60 -16.74 -6.28
CA VAL A 147 9.80 -15.96 -6.56
C VAL A 147 9.55 -14.49 -6.23
N MET A 148 10.16 -14.02 -5.14
CA MET A 148 10.13 -12.61 -4.74
C MET A 148 11.40 -11.90 -5.21
N ARG A 149 11.26 -10.63 -5.62
CA ARG A 149 12.39 -9.76 -5.85
C ARG A 149 12.65 -8.86 -4.65
N ARG A 150 13.82 -8.98 -4.08
CA ARG A 150 14.31 -8.01 -3.09
C ARG A 150 14.83 -6.78 -3.83
N ARG A 151 14.27 -5.63 -3.48
CA ARG A 151 14.84 -4.34 -3.84
C ARG A 151 15.64 -3.82 -2.66
N THR A 152 16.83 -3.30 -2.91
CA THR A 152 17.52 -2.55 -1.85
C THR A 152 16.66 -1.34 -1.46
N GLN A 153 16.85 -0.84 -0.24
CA GLN A 153 16.14 0.37 0.19
C GLN A 153 16.41 1.56 -0.76
N ASN A 154 17.66 1.70 -1.21
CA ASN A 154 18.02 2.75 -2.15
C ASN A 154 17.32 2.62 -3.51
N GLU A 155 17.19 1.40 -4.05
CA GLU A 155 16.44 1.15 -5.29
C GLU A 155 14.96 1.55 -5.12
N MET A 156 14.36 1.18 -3.99
CA MET A 156 12.96 1.54 -3.71
C MET A 156 12.79 3.05 -3.55
N ASP A 157 13.69 3.70 -2.83
CA ASP A 157 13.68 5.15 -2.63
C ASP A 157 13.79 5.91 -3.97
N GLN A 158 14.65 5.46 -4.89
CA GLN A 158 14.76 6.04 -6.23
C GLN A 158 13.45 5.89 -7.04
N LEU A 159 12.74 4.78 -6.93
CA LEU A 159 11.45 4.59 -7.58
C LEU A 159 10.38 5.53 -7.00
N ILE A 160 10.37 5.71 -5.70
CA ILE A 160 9.46 6.62 -4.97
C ILE A 160 9.74 8.09 -5.37
N GLU A 161 11.02 8.49 -5.38
CA GLU A 161 11.42 9.86 -5.76
C GLU A 161 11.09 10.15 -7.22
N ALA A 162 11.38 9.21 -8.12
CA ALA A 162 11.06 9.35 -9.55
C ALA A 162 9.54 9.50 -9.81
N ALA A 163 8.70 9.00 -8.90
CA ALA A 163 7.25 9.17 -8.96
C ALA A 163 6.76 10.50 -8.33
N GLY A 164 7.67 11.33 -7.80
CA GLY A 164 7.33 12.62 -7.20
C GLY A 164 6.91 12.54 -5.73
N PHE A 165 7.47 11.59 -5.00
CA PHE A 165 7.36 11.51 -3.55
C PHE A 165 8.73 11.72 -2.91
N ARG A 166 8.77 12.35 -1.75
CA ARG A 166 9.99 12.51 -0.95
C ARG A 166 9.84 11.76 0.37
N LYS A 167 10.74 10.80 0.61
CA LYS A 167 10.76 10.04 1.86
C LYS A 167 11.04 10.95 3.06
N LEU A 168 10.27 10.78 4.13
CA LEU A 168 10.36 11.53 5.38
C LEU A 168 10.92 10.69 6.52
N GLU A 169 10.43 9.47 6.66
CA GLU A 169 10.71 8.58 7.79
C GLU A 169 10.77 7.13 7.29
N GLN A 170 11.55 6.33 8.00
CA GLN A 170 11.60 4.87 7.81
C GLN A 170 11.71 4.20 9.17
N ARG A 171 11.00 3.10 9.31
CA ARG A 171 11.15 2.16 10.43
C ARG A 171 11.53 0.79 9.89
N ILE A 172 12.27 0.05 10.69
CA ILE A 172 12.73 -1.30 10.38
C ILE A 172 12.20 -2.19 11.50
N ASP A 173 11.71 -3.38 11.15
CA ASP A 173 11.28 -4.35 12.15
C ASP A 173 12.47 -4.90 12.94
N ASP A 174 12.20 -5.53 14.08
CA ASP A 174 13.23 -6.04 14.98
C ASP A 174 14.12 -7.14 14.33
N TRP A 175 13.65 -7.74 13.25
CA TRP A 175 14.34 -8.80 12.50
C TRP A 175 15.17 -8.26 11.32
N GLY A 176 15.01 -6.98 10.98
CA GLY A 176 15.64 -6.36 9.81
C GLY A 176 15.13 -6.88 8.46
N ILE A 177 13.95 -7.51 8.44
CA ILE A 177 13.35 -8.09 7.24
C ILE A 177 12.50 -7.05 6.50
N PHE A 178 11.63 -6.38 7.25
CA PHE A 178 10.71 -5.40 6.68
C PHE A 178 11.10 -3.97 7.03
N THR A 179 10.89 -3.10 6.07
CA THR A 179 10.91 -1.65 6.29
C THR A 179 9.52 -1.08 6.05
N VAL A 180 9.14 -0.08 6.84
CA VAL A 180 7.96 0.75 6.62
C VAL A 180 8.42 2.17 6.45
N SER A 181 8.12 2.77 5.32
CA SER A 181 8.56 4.13 4.97
C SER A 181 7.36 5.03 4.74
N LEU A 182 7.47 6.28 5.17
CA LEU A 182 6.53 7.36 4.91
C LEU A 182 7.16 8.36 3.95
N ALA A 183 6.43 8.69 2.88
CA ALA A 183 6.82 9.72 1.94
C ALA A 183 5.70 10.74 1.74
N VAL A 184 6.07 11.97 1.40
CA VAL A 184 5.15 13.06 1.08
C VAL A 184 5.13 13.31 -0.43
N ARG A 185 3.95 13.56 -0.99
CA ARG A 185 3.80 13.99 -2.37
C ARG A 185 4.32 15.43 -2.51
N VAL A 186 5.34 15.61 -3.34
CA VAL A 186 5.91 16.94 -3.62
C VAL A 186 5.33 17.51 -4.91
N ALA A 187 5.42 18.83 -5.06
CA ALA A 187 5.06 19.48 -6.32
C ALA A 187 5.94 18.93 -7.45
N ALA A 188 5.36 18.79 -8.64
CA ALA A 188 6.09 18.42 -9.84
C ALA A 188 6.95 19.60 -10.31
#